data_cbdaf821654abc52428a0920e62c3b0f
#
_entry.id   cbdaf821654abc52428a0920e62c3b0f
#
_cell.length_a   1.000
_cell.length_b   1.000
_cell.length_c   1.000
_cell.angle_alpha   90.00
_cell.angle_beta   90.00
_cell.angle_gamma   90.00
#
_symmetry.space_group_name_H-M   'P 1'
#
loop_
_entity.id
_entity.type
_entity.pdbx_description
1 polymer ?
#
loop_
_entity_poly.entity_id
_entity_poly.type
_entity_poly.pdbx_seq_one_letter_code
_entity_poly.pdbx_strand_id
1 'polypeptide(L)'
;MRTTIFAIIFSAFVLVCLGGCRPAPPPSAKVQSATRPQADVPSALPDNAFKADITLLDVPPKLRAGQKETIRLKIRNGSDVMWWSRGAQINTRSDNKFYLAAGNRWLKPDGSLLTNMDGRYGIPKDLAPGEETEVPLLITAPKEPGDYTLEVDLVQEQVAWFSDKGSPTAKTKITIVK
;
A
#
# COMPACT_ATOMS: atom_id res chain seq x y z
N MET A 1 22.99 69.69 18.09
CA MET A 1 24.39 70.16 18.02
C MET A 1 25.30 69.02 17.79
N ARG A 2 25.92 68.91 16.74
CA ARG A 2 27.28 68.59 16.30
C ARG A 2 27.27 68.01 14.93
N THR A 3 27.66 68.84 14.06
CA THR A 3 28.10 68.74 12.69
C THR A 3 29.40 67.95 12.60
N THR A 4 29.63 67.16 11.52
CA THR A 4 30.94 67.06 10.87
C THR A 4 30.83 66.10 9.67
N ILE A 5 30.91 66.58 8.52
CA ILE A 5 31.97 66.82 7.52
C ILE A 5 32.21 65.63 6.58
N PHE A 6 32.00 65.92 5.32
CA PHE A 6 32.31 65.19 4.09
C PHE A 6 33.82 64.94 3.90
N ALA A 7 34.20 63.82 3.36
CA ALA A 7 35.45 63.67 2.63
C ALA A 7 35.18 62.82 1.36
N ILE A 8 35.27 63.54 0.25
CA ILE A 8 35.25 62.97 -1.11
C ILE A 8 36.70 62.62 -1.43
N ILE A 9 36.90 61.31 -1.78
CA ILE A 9 38.17 60.90 -2.38
C ILE A 9 37.83 60.33 -3.78
N PHE A 10 38.29 61.15 -4.76
CA PHE A 10 38.38 60.75 -6.17
C PHE A 10 39.52 59.74 -6.33
N SER A 11 39.27 58.56 -6.82
CA SER A 11 40.31 57.66 -7.23
C SER A 11 40.08 57.20 -8.67
N ALA A 12 41.14 57.42 -9.42
CA ALA A 12 41.18 57.22 -10.87
C ALA A 12 40.98 55.79 -11.30
N PHE A 13 40.14 55.62 -12.29
CA PHE A 13 39.85 54.33 -12.96
C PHE A 13 40.95 54.09 -14.00
N VAL A 14 41.79 53.10 -13.75
CA VAL A 14 42.70 52.53 -14.77
C VAL A 14 41.99 51.35 -15.44
N LEU A 15 41.60 51.55 -16.68
CA LEU A 15 40.95 50.52 -17.52
C LEU A 15 42.04 49.56 -18.07
N VAL A 16 42.20 48.41 -17.45
CA VAL A 16 43.02 47.32 -18.00
C VAL A 16 42.09 46.34 -18.72
N CYS A 17 42.10 46.39 -20.04
CA CYS A 17 41.50 45.38 -20.89
C CYS A 17 42.31 44.10 -20.84
N LEU A 18 41.99 43.16 -19.97
CA LEU A 18 42.46 41.81 -20.04
C LEU A 18 41.44 40.98 -20.83
N GLY A 19 41.79 40.60 -22.05
CA GLY A 19 41.04 39.65 -22.87
C GLY A 19 40.96 38.32 -22.16
N GLY A 20 39.90 38.07 -21.41
CA GLY A 20 39.61 36.75 -20.82
C GLY A 20 38.95 35.87 -21.84
N CYS A 21 39.65 34.82 -22.30
CA CYS A 21 39.01 33.68 -22.97
C CYS A 21 37.93 33.12 -22.06
N ARG A 22 36.66 33.31 -22.43
CA ARG A 22 35.55 32.59 -21.79
C ARG A 22 35.71 31.12 -22.12
N PRO A 23 35.80 30.24 -21.12
CA PRO A 23 35.67 28.81 -21.38
C PRO A 23 34.31 28.53 -21.97
N ALA A 24 34.24 27.70 -23.00
CA ALA A 24 32.99 27.26 -23.60
C ALA A 24 32.13 26.58 -22.54
N PRO A 25 30.80 26.81 -22.53
CA PRO A 25 29.95 26.09 -21.62
C PRO A 25 30.06 24.60 -21.87
N PRO A 26 30.06 23.77 -20.81
CA PRO A 26 30.06 22.33 -20.97
C PRO A 26 28.89 21.89 -21.86
N PRO A 27 29.04 20.85 -22.68
CA PRO A 27 27.94 20.37 -23.49
C PRO A 27 26.77 20.03 -22.58
N SER A 28 25.61 20.64 -22.86
CA SER A 28 24.38 20.33 -22.15
C SER A 28 24.17 18.82 -22.20
N ALA A 29 24.38 18.17 -21.07
CA ALA A 29 23.96 16.78 -20.91
C ALA A 29 22.49 16.76 -21.32
N LYS A 30 22.18 16.05 -22.40
CA LYS A 30 20.80 15.72 -22.74
C LYS A 30 20.24 15.02 -21.50
N VAL A 31 19.42 15.75 -20.75
CA VAL A 31 18.54 15.12 -19.77
C VAL A 31 17.71 14.15 -20.60
N GLN A 32 18.15 12.89 -20.63
CA GLN A 32 17.28 11.80 -21.05
C GLN A 32 16.11 11.93 -20.09
N SER A 33 14.99 12.48 -20.59
CA SER A 33 13.71 12.32 -19.94
C SER A 33 13.57 10.83 -19.72
N ALA A 34 13.82 10.39 -18.49
CA ALA A 34 13.43 9.07 -18.07
C ALA A 34 11.94 9.01 -18.40
N THR A 35 11.60 8.29 -19.45
CA THR A 35 10.22 8.01 -19.82
C THR A 35 9.61 7.45 -18.54
N ARG A 36 8.75 8.27 -17.89
CA ARG A 36 7.97 7.80 -16.74
C ARG A 36 7.34 6.52 -17.23
N PRO A 37 7.52 5.38 -16.55
CA PRO A 37 6.87 4.15 -16.95
C PRO A 37 5.40 4.51 -17.16
N GLN A 38 4.89 4.23 -18.34
CA GLN A 38 3.47 4.41 -18.63
C GLN A 38 2.76 3.70 -17.49
N ALA A 39 1.92 4.41 -16.74
CA ALA A 39 1.23 3.84 -15.59
C ALA A 39 0.54 2.58 -16.09
N ASP A 40 1.06 1.42 -15.70
CA ASP A 40 0.53 0.15 -16.16
C ASP A 40 -0.95 0.10 -15.77
N VAL A 41 -1.79 -0.22 -16.71
CA VAL A 41 -3.22 -0.36 -16.46
C VAL A 41 -3.42 -1.61 -15.61
N PRO A 42 -4.25 -1.57 -14.57
CA PRO A 42 -4.57 -2.75 -13.79
C PRO A 42 -4.96 -3.92 -14.69
N SER A 43 -4.31 -5.04 -14.48
CA SER A 43 -4.50 -6.27 -15.26
C SER A 43 -4.49 -7.50 -14.35
N ALA A 44 -4.88 -8.66 -14.88
CA ALA A 44 -4.77 -9.89 -14.12
C ALA A 44 -3.32 -10.18 -13.77
N LEU A 45 -3.07 -10.49 -12.50
CA LEU A 45 -1.75 -10.95 -12.06
C LEU A 45 -1.40 -12.28 -12.73
N PRO A 46 -0.15 -12.48 -13.13
CA PRO A 46 0.31 -13.81 -13.50
C PRO A 46 0.28 -14.74 -12.28
N ASP A 47 0.12 -16.04 -12.50
CA ASP A 47 -0.06 -17.02 -11.40
C ASP A 47 1.07 -17.00 -10.36
N ASN A 48 2.30 -16.72 -10.77
CA ASN A 48 3.44 -16.61 -9.87
C ASN A 48 3.49 -15.33 -9.04
N ALA A 49 2.58 -14.39 -9.28
CA ALA A 49 2.53 -13.10 -8.58
C ALA A 49 1.52 -13.05 -7.42
N PHE A 50 0.76 -14.11 -7.21
CA PHE A 50 -0.12 -14.26 -6.04
C PHE A 50 0.71 -14.68 -4.82
N LYS A 51 1.56 -13.79 -4.31
CA LYS A 51 2.46 -14.04 -3.18
C LYS A 51 2.32 -12.92 -2.15
N ALA A 52 1.56 -13.19 -1.11
CA ALA A 52 1.31 -12.25 -0.03
C ALA A 52 1.90 -12.73 1.30
N ASP A 53 2.53 -11.79 2.02
CA ASP A 53 2.79 -11.96 3.43
C ASP A 53 1.72 -11.17 4.20
N ILE A 54 0.87 -11.86 4.96
CA ILE A 54 -0.21 -11.25 5.74
C ILE A 54 0.09 -11.44 7.23
N THR A 55 0.16 -10.35 7.96
CA THR A 55 0.30 -10.36 9.42
C THR A 55 -0.95 -9.75 10.05
N LEU A 56 -1.57 -10.48 10.96
CA LEU A 56 -2.68 -9.98 11.76
C LEU A 56 -2.14 -9.12 12.90
N LEU A 57 -2.68 -7.91 13.05
CA LEU A 57 -2.36 -6.98 14.11
C LEU A 57 -3.58 -6.77 14.99
N ASP A 58 -3.36 -6.66 16.31
CA ASP A 58 -4.39 -6.27 17.30
C ASP A 58 -5.70 -7.09 17.24
N VAL A 59 -5.60 -8.38 16.92
CA VAL A 59 -6.78 -9.25 16.87
C VAL A 59 -7.16 -9.65 18.30
N PRO A 60 -8.38 -9.32 18.78
CA PRO A 60 -8.81 -9.70 20.11
C PRO A 60 -8.97 -11.23 20.19
N PRO A 61 -8.52 -11.87 21.30
CA PRO A 61 -8.67 -13.32 21.45
C PRO A 61 -10.12 -13.75 21.73
N LYS A 62 -10.99 -12.80 22.08
CA LYS A 62 -12.42 -13.02 22.38
C LYS A 62 -13.28 -11.94 21.78
N LEU A 63 -14.45 -12.33 21.26
CA LEU A 63 -15.50 -11.42 20.78
C LEU A 63 -16.85 -11.88 21.30
N ARG A 64 -17.83 -10.97 21.36
CA ARG A 64 -19.22 -11.36 21.61
C ARG A 64 -19.86 -11.90 20.34
N ALA A 65 -20.84 -12.76 20.51
CA ALA A 65 -21.64 -13.27 19.40
C ALA A 65 -22.23 -12.13 18.55
N GLY A 66 -21.94 -12.12 17.25
CA GLY A 66 -22.37 -11.09 16.32
C GLY A 66 -21.67 -9.73 16.45
N GLN A 67 -20.66 -9.59 17.33
CA GLN A 67 -19.90 -8.36 17.46
C GLN A 67 -19.20 -8.01 16.15
N LYS A 68 -19.24 -6.72 15.80
CA LYS A 68 -18.42 -6.17 14.73
C LYS A 68 -17.15 -5.58 15.32
N GLU A 69 -16.02 -5.92 14.72
CA GLU A 69 -14.70 -5.48 15.16
C GLU A 69 -13.83 -5.09 13.95
N THR A 70 -13.04 -4.05 14.10
CA THR A 70 -12.07 -3.67 13.07
C THR A 70 -10.69 -4.10 13.54
N ILE A 71 -10.12 -5.07 12.85
CA ILE A 71 -8.74 -5.51 13.06
C ILE A 71 -7.82 -4.82 12.05
N ARG A 72 -6.53 -4.78 12.35
CA ARG A 72 -5.51 -4.29 11.41
C ARG A 72 -4.72 -5.45 10.83
N LEU A 73 -4.42 -5.33 9.56
CA LEU A 73 -3.58 -6.26 8.82
C LEU A 73 -2.35 -5.51 8.33
N LYS A 74 -1.19 -6.14 8.40
CA LYS A 74 -0.03 -5.71 7.62
C LYS A 74 0.09 -6.66 6.43
N ILE A 75 0.12 -6.11 5.24
CA ILE A 75 0.19 -6.83 3.98
C ILE A 75 1.44 -6.39 3.25
N ARG A 76 2.25 -7.36 2.80
CA ARG A 76 3.43 -7.14 1.99
C ARG A 76 3.28 -7.82 0.64
N ASN A 77 3.65 -7.10 -0.41
CA ASN A 77 3.75 -7.65 -1.75
C ASN A 77 5.03 -8.51 -1.86
N GLY A 78 4.87 -9.82 -1.79
CA GLY A 78 5.96 -10.78 -1.93
C GLY A 78 6.27 -11.17 -3.38
N SER A 79 5.60 -10.56 -4.35
CA SER A 79 5.81 -10.82 -5.77
C SER A 79 6.82 -9.84 -6.40
N ASP A 80 7.10 -10.02 -7.66
CA ASP A 80 7.98 -9.18 -8.48
C ASP A 80 7.22 -8.20 -9.39
N VAL A 81 5.89 -8.07 -9.21
CA VAL A 81 5.04 -7.18 -9.99
C VAL A 81 4.27 -6.19 -9.12
N MET A 82 3.83 -5.10 -9.72
CA MET A 82 3.00 -4.09 -9.05
C MET A 82 1.62 -4.65 -8.71
N TRP A 83 1.13 -4.38 -7.50
CA TRP A 83 -0.23 -4.61 -7.08
C TRP A 83 -1.04 -3.32 -7.10
N TRP A 84 -2.17 -3.34 -7.77
CA TRP A 84 -2.98 -2.16 -7.99
C TRP A 84 -4.02 -1.95 -6.89
N SER A 85 -4.13 -0.70 -6.46
CA SER A 85 -5.08 -0.23 -5.47
C SER A 85 -6.19 0.59 -6.10
N ARG A 86 -7.38 0.49 -5.52
CA ARG A 86 -8.50 1.41 -5.77
C ARG A 86 -8.88 2.23 -4.54
N GLY A 87 -8.06 2.20 -3.52
CA GLY A 87 -8.31 2.83 -2.23
C GLY A 87 -8.77 1.84 -1.16
N ALA A 88 -8.90 2.36 0.05
CA ALA A 88 -9.08 1.55 1.26
C ALA A 88 -10.42 0.79 1.32
N GLN A 89 -11.47 1.26 0.65
CA GLN A 89 -12.77 0.61 0.65
C GLN A 89 -13.21 0.28 -0.76
N ILE A 90 -13.45 -1.00 -1.01
CA ILE A 90 -13.99 -1.47 -2.27
C ILE A 90 -15.21 -2.36 -2.01
N ASN A 91 -16.04 -2.45 -3.01
CA ASN A 91 -17.15 -3.39 -3.06
C ASN A 91 -17.01 -4.25 -4.33
N THR A 92 -17.85 -5.25 -4.48
CA THR A 92 -17.84 -6.19 -5.59
C THR A 92 -18.44 -5.61 -6.88
N ARG A 93 -18.10 -4.39 -7.25
CA ARG A 93 -18.56 -3.75 -8.49
C ARG A 93 -17.65 -4.13 -9.64
N SER A 94 -18.18 -4.07 -10.86
CA SER A 94 -17.42 -4.39 -12.08
C SER A 94 -16.21 -3.49 -12.32
N ASP A 95 -16.24 -2.27 -11.78
CA ASP A 95 -15.15 -1.32 -11.89
C ASP A 95 -13.99 -1.59 -10.90
N ASN A 96 -14.14 -2.58 -10.00
CA ASN A 96 -13.07 -3.06 -9.10
C ASN A 96 -12.21 -4.18 -9.71
N LYS A 97 -12.49 -4.59 -10.93
CA LYS A 97 -11.73 -5.65 -11.59
C LYS A 97 -10.23 -5.38 -11.56
N PHE A 98 -9.45 -6.41 -11.23
CA PHE A 98 -7.98 -6.43 -11.11
C PHE A 98 -7.37 -5.72 -9.91
N TYR A 99 -8.13 -4.96 -9.13
CA TYR A 99 -7.64 -4.35 -7.90
C TYR A 99 -7.59 -5.35 -6.75
N LEU A 100 -6.74 -5.09 -5.77
CA LEU A 100 -6.56 -5.99 -4.65
C LEU A 100 -7.33 -5.55 -3.42
N ALA A 101 -7.86 -6.55 -2.72
CA ALA A 101 -8.55 -6.36 -1.45
C ALA A 101 -8.23 -7.49 -0.47
N ALA A 102 -8.32 -7.19 0.82
CA ALA A 102 -8.36 -8.18 1.88
C ALA A 102 -9.79 -8.60 2.17
N GLY A 103 -9.97 -9.86 2.51
CA GLY A 103 -11.24 -10.41 2.98
C GLY A 103 -11.01 -11.45 4.06
N ASN A 104 -12.09 -11.79 4.78
CA ASN A 104 -12.03 -12.81 5.83
C ASN A 104 -13.09 -13.88 5.66
N ARG A 105 -12.83 -15.01 6.28
CA ARG A 105 -13.81 -16.09 6.49
C ARG A 105 -13.65 -16.69 7.89
N TRP A 106 -14.69 -17.30 8.35
CA TRP A 106 -14.70 -18.01 9.62
C TRP A 106 -14.73 -19.53 9.38
N LEU A 107 -13.86 -20.23 10.08
CA LEU A 107 -13.80 -21.69 10.07
C LEU A 107 -14.25 -22.23 11.42
N LYS A 108 -14.96 -23.34 11.41
CA LYS A 108 -15.31 -24.11 12.59
C LYS A 108 -14.08 -24.81 13.16
N PRO A 109 -14.18 -25.39 14.40
CA PRO A 109 -13.06 -26.14 15.00
C PRO A 109 -12.54 -27.30 14.15
N ASP A 110 -13.40 -27.92 13.36
CA ASP A 110 -13.07 -28.99 12.43
C ASP A 110 -12.43 -28.51 11.11
N GLY A 111 -12.25 -27.20 10.96
CA GLY A 111 -11.68 -26.57 9.75
C GLY A 111 -12.70 -26.33 8.64
N SER A 112 -13.94 -26.76 8.79
CA SER A 112 -14.98 -26.51 7.78
C SER A 112 -15.38 -25.03 7.76
N LEU A 113 -15.74 -24.56 6.56
CA LEU A 113 -16.20 -23.19 6.38
C LEU A 113 -17.51 -22.94 7.13
N LEU A 114 -17.55 -21.89 7.95
CA LEU A 114 -18.75 -21.43 8.60
C LEU A 114 -19.43 -20.32 7.81
N THR A 115 -18.68 -19.28 7.44
CA THR A 115 -19.20 -18.15 6.71
C THR A 115 -18.13 -17.56 5.80
N ASN A 116 -18.59 -17.10 4.67
CA ASN A 116 -17.79 -16.38 3.69
C ASN A 116 -17.98 -14.89 3.87
N MET A 117 -16.93 -14.23 4.27
CA MET A 117 -16.70 -12.79 4.17
C MET A 117 -17.79 -11.84 4.67
N ASP A 118 -17.37 -10.96 5.55
CA ASP A 118 -18.14 -9.80 5.97
C ASP A 118 -17.97 -8.60 5.07
N GLY A 119 -16.92 -8.54 4.34
CA GLY A 119 -16.61 -7.42 3.49
C GLY A 119 -15.27 -7.56 2.83
N ARG A 120 -14.94 -6.58 2.02
CA ARG A 120 -13.68 -6.46 1.33
C ARG A 120 -13.13 -5.07 1.46
N TYR A 121 -11.89 -5.00 1.88
CA TYR A 121 -11.17 -3.74 2.00
C TYR A 121 -9.99 -3.72 1.04
N GLY A 122 -10.01 -2.76 0.13
CA GLY A 122 -8.93 -2.53 -0.80
C GLY A 122 -7.64 -2.12 -0.08
N ILE A 123 -6.51 -2.49 -0.65
CA ILE A 123 -5.24 -1.90 -0.21
C ILE A 123 -5.27 -0.39 -0.48
N PRO A 124 -4.78 0.45 0.46
CA PRO A 124 -4.96 1.91 0.38
C PRO A 124 -4.13 2.59 -0.70
N LYS A 125 -3.06 1.96 -1.17
CA LYS A 125 -2.13 2.44 -2.18
C LYS A 125 -1.63 1.29 -3.04
N ASP A 126 -1.15 1.60 -4.24
CA ASP A 126 -0.41 0.63 -5.04
C ASP A 126 0.81 0.14 -4.26
N LEU A 127 1.13 -1.15 -4.41
CA LEU A 127 2.28 -1.76 -3.74
C LEU A 127 3.27 -2.30 -4.77
N ALA A 128 4.43 -1.68 -4.82
CA ALA A 128 5.56 -2.22 -5.57
C ALA A 128 6.08 -3.54 -4.94
N PRO A 129 6.85 -4.34 -5.68
CA PRO A 129 7.52 -5.51 -5.15
C PRO A 129 8.25 -5.22 -3.82
N GLY A 130 7.96 -6.02 -2.80
CA GLY A 130 8.54 -5.88 -1.47
C GLY A 130 7.94 -4.80 -0.57
N GLU A 131 7.09 -3.91 -1.09
CA GLU A 131 6.41 -2.90 -0.28
C GLU A 131 5.33 -3.51 0.62
N GLU A 132 5.04 -2.78 1.71
CA GLU A 132 4.00 -3.16 2.66
C GLU A 132 3.05 -1.99 2.97
N THR A 133 1.87 -2.33 3.45
CA THR A 133 0.86 -1.38 3.93
C THR A 133 0.03 -1.99 5.04
N GLU A 134 -0.59 -1.12 5.85
CA GLU A 134 -1.62 -1.56 6.78
C GLU A 134 -3.01 -1.38 6.17
N VAL A 135 -3.88 -2.35 6.45
CA VAL A 135 -5.27 -2.36 5.98
C VAL A 135 -6.19 -2.60 7.17
N PRO A 136 -7.18 -1.75 7.42
CA PRO A 136 -8.25 -2.07 8.36
C PRO A 136 -9.19 -3.10 7.72
N LEU A 137 -9.60 -4.09 8.50
CA LEU A 137 -10.58 -5.10 8.06
C LEU A 137 -11.69 -5.20 9.09
N LEU A 138 -12.90 -4.86 8.70
CA LEU A 138 -14.09 -5.09 9.50
C LEU A 138 -14.44 -6.57 9.45
N ILE A 139 -14.57 -7.19 10.61
CA ILE A 139 -15.03 -8.57 10.77
C ILE A 139 -16.32 -8.59 11.61
N THR A 140 -17.20 -9.54 11.34
CA THR A 140 -18.37 -9.84 12.18
C THR A 140 -18.21 -11.21 12.81
N ALA A 141 -18.25 -11.27 14.13
CA ALA A 141 -18.14 -12.51 14.86
C ALA A 141 -19.30 -13.47 14.54
N PRO A 142 -19.08 -14.79 14.57
CA PRO A 142 -20.16 -15.77 14.51
C PRO A 142 -21.26 -15.49 15.55
N LYS A 143 -22.50 -15.86 15.22
CA LYS A 143 -23.66 -15.66 16.12
C LYS A 143 -23.71 -16.69 17.25
N GLU A 144 -23.13 -17.84 17.06
CA GLU A 144 -23.11 -18.91 18.05
C GLU A 144 -21.82 -18.84 18.87
N PRO A 145 -21.88 -18.91 20.20
CA PRO A 145 -20.71 -19.04 21.05
C PRO A 145 -19.92 -20.30 20.72
N GLY A 146 -18.59 -20.20 20.81
CA GLY A 146 -17.69 -21.32 20.50
C GLY A 146 -16.30 -20.85 20.10
N ASP A 147 -15.42 -21.80 19.80
CA ASP A 147 -14.09 -21.52 19.30
C ASP A 147 -14.08 -21.57 17.78
N TYR A 148 -13.53 -20.55 17.16
CA TYR A 148 -13.48 -20.44 15.69
C TYR A 148 -12.10 -20.01 15.24
N THR A 149 -11.81 -20.24 13.98
CA THR A 149 -10.62 -19.68 13.34
C THR A 149 -11.04 -18.55 12.39
N LEU A 150 -10.54 -17.37 12.64
CA LEU A 150 -10.55 -16.28 11.66
C LEU A 150 -9.44 -16.55 10.65
N GLU A 151 -9.78 -16.63 9.39
CA GLU A 151 -8.85 -16.74 8.27
C GLU A 151 -8.96 -15.48 7.40
N VAL A 152 -7.81 -14.87 7.12
CA VAL A 152 -7.71 -13.68 6.26
C VAL A 152 -6.89 -14.02 5.02
N ASP A 153 -7.39 -13.59 3.88
CA ASP A 153 -6.79 -13.80 2.57
C ASP A 153 -6.85 -12.51 1.74
N LEU A 154 -6.06 -12.45 0.68
CA LEU A 154 -6.20 -11.44 -0.36
C LEU A 154 -6.96 -11.98 -1.56
N VAL A 155 -7.57 -11.07 -2.29
CA VAL A 155 -8.22 -11.36 -3.56
C VAL A 155 -7.81 -10.33 -4.59
N GLN A 156 -7.53 -10.79 -5.79
CA GLN A 156 -7.59 -9.91 -6.95
C GLN A 156 -9.03 -9.97 -7.50
N GLU A 157 -9.71 -8.86 -7.41
CA GLU A 157 -11.14 -8.78 -7.73
C GLU A 157 -11.45 -9.27 -9.14
N GLN A 158 -12.42 -10.16 -9.23
CA GLN A 158 -12.87 -10.83 -10.46
C GLN A 158 -11.79 -11.67 -11.15
N VAL A 159 -10.77 -12.11 -10.41
CA VAL A 159 -9.72 -13.01 -10.91
C VAL A 159 -9.61 -14.23 -10.02
N ALA A 160 -9.00 -14.11 -8.82
CA ALA A 160 -8.76 -15.23 -7.92
C ALA A 160 -8.47 -14.77 -6.49
N TRP A 161 -8.70 -15.66 -5.53
CA TRP A 161 -8.12 -15.55 -4.20
C TRP A 161 -6.64 -15.94 -4.25
N PHE A 162 -5.85 -15.32 -3.38
CA PHE A 162 -4.43 -15.63 -3.29
C PHE A 162 -4.19 -17.07 -2.85
N SER A 163 -5.00 -17.58 -1.93
CA SER A 163 -4.95 -18.97 -1.50
C SER A 163 -5.22 -19.97 -2.63
N ASP A 164 -6.08 -19.64 -3.60
CA ASP A 164 -6.36 -20.48 -4.77
C ASP A 164 -5.13 -20.63 -5.68
N LYS A 165 -4.15 -19.72 -5.52
CA LYS A 165 -2.87 -19.71 -6.24
C LYS A 165 -1.70 -20.15 -5.36
N GLY A 166 -1.98 -20.69 -4.18
CA GLY A 166 -0.97 -21.25 -3.28
C GLY A 166 -0.30 -20.26 -2.32
N SER A 167 -0.77 -19.01 -2.26
CA SER A 167 -0.30 -18.07 -1.24
C SER A 167 -0.84 -18.47 0.15
N PRO A 168 -0.04 -18.35 1.21
CA PRO A 168 -0.51 -18.64 2.55
C PRO A 168 -1.53 -17.59 3.02
N THR A 169 -2.54 -18.05 3.76
CA THR A 169 -3.49 -17.18 4.48
C THR A 169 -3.00 -16.90 5.89
N ALA A 170 -3.45 -15.79 6.49
CA ALA A 170 -3.22 -15.53 7.91
C ALA A 170 -4.40 -16.07 8.74
N LYS A 171 -4.10 -16.79 9.83
CA LYS A 171 -5.12 -17.44 10.67
C LYS A 171 -4.88 -17.16 12.14
N THR A 172 -5.97 -17.00 12.88
CA THR A 172 -5.95 -16.92 14.35
C THR A 172 -7.20 -17.51 14.96
N LYS A 173 -7.07 -18.07 16.18
CA LYS A 173 -8.21 -18.59 16.94
C LYS A 173 -8.85 -17.47 17.74
N ILE A 174 -10.17 -17.43 17.74
CA ILE A 174 -10.98 -16.47 18.50
C ILE A 174 -12.12 -17.22 19.20
N THR A 175 -12.26 -17.00 20.50
CA THR A 175 -13.40 -17.52 21.28
C THR A 175 -14.56 -16.55 21.20
N ILE A 176 -15.71 -17.03 20.77
CA ILE A 176 -16.96 -16.25 20.75
C ILE A 176 -17.72 -16.54 22.03
N VAL A 177 -18.04 -15.48 22.77
CA VAL A 177 -18.80 -15.54 24.02
C VAL A 177 -20.20 -14.93 23.83
N LYS A 178 -21.11 -15.21 24.79
CA LYS A 178 -22.48 -14.67 24.80
C LYS A 178 -22.49 -13.14 24.92
#